data_765b115e855114ac848e4a1dd0afd2b9
#
_entry.id   765b115e855114ac848e4a1dd0afd2b9
#
_cell.length_a   1.000
_cell.length_b   1.000
_cell.length_c   1.000
_cell.angle_alpha   90.00
_cell.angle_beta   90.00
_cell.angle_gamma   90.00
#
_symmetry.space_group_name_H-M   'P 1'
#
loop_
_entity.id
_entity.type
_entity.pdbx_description
1 polymer ?
#
loop_
_entity_poly.entity_id
_entity_poly.type
_entity_poly.pdbx_seq_one_letter_code
_entity_poly.pdbx_strand_id
1 'polypeptide(L)'
;MTDAIEELIVDAAERCFADHGVAKTSMSQVAAEADISRTTLYRRFAEIEDVLQAVFLREFDRFEHRLTHRLVSLDDPADRLVEIVVSTAENVPMNAGLARLVEGQRTRAEARALAVGRAALSERIESMIGGPLDELVAAGRLSTRLTRPEMIEWIRRIVLSLGVSPQPKQRSARERRRHVAGFVLPALCPQPSLETI
;
A
#
# COMPACT_ATOMS: atom_id res chain seq x y z
N MET A 1 -13.81 -10.38 -13.06
CA MET A 1 -13.33 -11.73 -13.47
C MET A 1 -12.04 -11.52 -14.25
N THR A 2 -10.91 -11.78 -13.64
CA THR A 2 -9.60 -11.74 -14.30
C THR A 2 -9.57 -12.87 -15.32
N ASP A 3 -9.05 -12.62 -16.51
CA ASP A 3 -8.90 -13.63 -17.53
C ASP A 3 -7.82 -14.64 -17.12
N ALA A 4 -8.04 -15.94 -17.28
CA ALA A 4 -7.08 -16.98 -16.93
C ALA A 4 -5.68 -16.78 -17.56
N ILE A 5 -5.63 -16.15 -18.74
CA ILE A 5 -4.36 -15.79 -19.40
C ILE A 5 -3.67 -14.63 -18.66
N GLU A 6 -4.41 -13.65 -18.18
CA GLU A 6 -3.85 -12.57 -17.34
C GLU A 6 -3.25 -13.11 -16.05
N GLU A 7 -3.94 -14.00 -15.36
CA GLU A 7 -3.42 -14.66 -14.15
C GLU A 7 -2.12 -15.42 -14.44
N LEU A 8 -2.08 -16.17 -15.52
CA LEU A 8 -0.88 -16.90 -15.95
C LEU A 8 0.31 -15.96 -16.22
N ILE A 9 0.06 -14.82 -16.88
CA ILE A 9 1.08 -13.80 -17.16
C ILE A 9 1.59 -13.19 -15.86
N VAL A 10 0.68 -12.84 -14.94
CA VAL A 10 1.04 -12.19 -13.67
C VAL A 10 1.80 -13.17 -12.77
N ASP A 11 1.45 -14.47 -12.75
CA ASP A 11 2.20 -15.51 -12.04
C ASP A 11 3.63 -15.67 -12.57
N ALA A 12 3.79 -15.70 -13.89
CA ALA A 12 5.09 -15.78 -14.54
C ALA A 12 5.93 -14.51 -14.25
N ALA A 13 5.31 -13.35 -14.30
CA ALA A 13 5.98 -12.10 -13.99
C ALA A 13 6.45 -12.02 -12.52
N GLU A 14 5.66 -12.50 -11.57
CA GLU A 14 6.09 -12.58 -10.17
C GLU A 14 7.36 -13.41 -10.02
N ARG A 15 7.43 -14.58 -10.68
CA ARG A 15 8.64 -15.43 -10.67
C ARG A 15 9.83 -14.70 -11.32
N CYS A 16 9.64 -14.12 -12.51
CA CYS A 16 10.70 -13.38 -13.19
C CYS A 16 11.22 -12.20 -12.36
N PHE A 17 10.32 -11.48 -11.70
CA PHE A 17 10.70 -10.34 -10.85
C PHE A 17 11.42 -10.77 -9.57
N ALA A 18 11.05 -11.93 -9.01
CA ALA A 18 11.74 -12.49 -7.85
C ALA A 18 13.16 -12.94 -8.21
N ASP A 19 13.34 -13.63 -9.34
CA ASP A 19 14.61 -14.24 -9.74
C ASP A 19 15.61 -13.21 -10.31
N HIS A 20 15.14 -12.27 -11.11
CA HIS A 20 16.01 -11.36 -11.88
C HIS A 20 15.92 -9.91 -11.43
N GLY A 21 14.92 -9.59 -10.62
CA GLY A 21 14.55 -8.21 -10.30
C GLY A 21 13.80 -7.53 -11.45
N VAL A 22 12.92 -6.59 -11.10
CA VAL A 22 12.05 -5.89 -12.07
C VAL A 22 12.84 -5.19 -13.18
N ALA A 23 14.00 -4.55 -12.86
CA ALA A 23 14.81 -3.79 -13.84
C ALA A 23 15.44 -4.66 -14.94
N LYS A 24 15.62 -5.93 -14.67
CA LYS A 24 16.27 -6.87 -15.60
C LYS A 24 15.26 -7.79 -16.28
N THR A 25 13.99 -7.71 -15.92
CA THR A 25 12.92 -8.52 -16.50
C THR A 25 12.38 -7.85 -17.76
N SER A 26 12.25 -8.61 -18.83
CA SER A 26 11.70 -8.17 -20.11
C SER A 26 10.40 -8.89 -20.43
N MET A 27 9.56 -8.28 -21.29
CA MET A 27 8.35 -8.91 -21.83
C MET A 27 8.61 -10.29 -22.43
N SER A 28 9.77 -10.48 -23.08
CA SER A 28 10.16 -11.77 -23.67
C SER A 28 10.40 -12.85 -22.64
N GLN A 29 10.99 -12.51 -21.51
CA GLN A 29 11.21 -13.46 -20.41
C GLN A 29 9.88 -13.84 -19.75
N VAL A 30 8.99 -12.86 -19.52
CA VAL A 30 7.65 -13.13 -18.99
C VAL A 30 6.84 -14.04 -19.93
N ALA A 31 6.88 -13.78 -21.26
CA ALA A 31 6.19 -14.63 -22.21
C ALA A 31 6.72 -16.08 -22.23
N ALA A 32 8.06 -16.24 -22.15
CA ALA A 32 8.70 -17.54 -22.08
C ALA A 32 8.36 -18.28 -20.78
N GLU A 33 8.39 -17.59 -19.65
CA GLU A 33 8.06 -18.15 -18.33
C GLU A 33 6.56 -18.53 -18.22
N ALA A 34 5.67 -17.78 -18.90
CA ALA A 34 4.25 -18.07 -18.97
C ALA A 34 3.89 -19.14 -20.01
N ASP A 35 4.85 -19.64 -20.79
CA ASP A 35 4.64 -20.56 -21.93
C ASP A 35 3.59 -20.06 -22.93
N ILE A 36 3.66 -18.76 -23.26
CA ILE A 36 2.77 -18.13 -24.24
C ILE A 36 3.57 -17.39 -25.33
N SER A 37 2.93 -17.16 -26.47
CA SER A 37 3.53 -16.32 -27.52
C SER A 37 3.67 -14.86 -27.06
N ARG A 38 4.71 -14.17 -27.56
CA ARG A 38 4.85 -12.71 -27.36
C ARG A 38 3.61 -11.96 -27.82
N THR A 39 3.02 -12.36 -28.95
CA THR A 39 1.80 -11.75 -29.48
C THR A 39 0.63 -11.87 -28.49
N THR A 40 0.52 -13.01 -27.78
CA THR A 40 -0.50 -13.22 -26.75
C THR A 40 -0.27 -12.28 -25.57
N LEU A 41 0.99 -12.14 -25.15
CA LEU A 41 1.36 -11.21 -24.07
C LEU A 41 1.06 -9.75 -24.44
N TYR A 42 1.55 -9.29 -25.61
CA TYR A 42 1.36 -7.90 -26.05
C TYR A 42 -0.12 -7.52 -26.33
N ARG A 43 -0.98 -8.50 -26.57
CA ARG A 43 -2.41 -8.26 -26.66
C ARG A 43 -3.04 -7.91 -25.30
N ARG A 44 -2.45 -8.29 -24.18
CA ARG A 44 -2.94 -8.06 -22.83
C ARG A 44 -2.23 -6.89 -22.14
N PHE A 45 -0.93 -6.81 -22.31
CA PHE A 45 -0.07 -5.81 -21.69
C PHE A 45 0.81 -5.17 -22.76
N ALA A 46 0.74 -3.84 -22.88
CA ALA A 46 1.51 -3.12 -23.91
C ALA A 46 3.01 -3.08 -23.56
N GLU A 47 3.33 -2.95 -22.28
CA GLU A 47 4.70 -2.80 -21.78
C GLU A 47 4.89 -3.51 -20.44
N ILE A 48 6.14 -3.66 -20.01
CA ILE A 48 6.49 -4.37 -18.76
C ILE A 48 5.94 -3.64 -17.51
N GLU A 49 5.77 -2.36 -17.61
CA GLU A 49 5.19 -1.50 -16.59
C GLU A 49 3.72 -1.85 -16.31
N ASP A 50 2.95 -2.21 -17.35
CA ASP A 50 1.56 -2.67 -17.19
C ASP A 50 1.51 -4.02 -16.45
N VAL A 51 2.45 -4.92 -16.77
CA VAL A 51 2.60 -6.21 -16.09
C VAL A 51 2.99 -5.99 -14.63
N LEU A 52 3.94 -5.08 -14.36
CA LEU A 52 4.36 -4.72 -13.01
C LEU A 52 3.20 -4.15 -12.20
N GLN A 53 2.38 -3.32 -12.81
CA GLN A 53 1.18 -2.77 -12.18
C GLN A 53 0.18 -3.87 -11.80
N ALA A 54 -0.05 -4.84 -12.70
CA ALA A 54 -0.95 -5.96 -12.42
C ALA A 54 -0.45 -6.84 -11.28
N VAL A 55 0.85 -7.15 -11.24
CA VAL A 55 1.51 -7.85 -10.11
C VAL A 55 1.33 -7.06 -8.83
N PHE A 56 1.56 -5.75 -8.87
CA PHE A 56 1.40 -4.88 -7.71
C PHE A 56 -0.03 -4.89 -7.16
N LEU A 57 -1.04 -4.75 -8.03
CA LEU A 57 -2.44 -4.74 -7.61
C LEU A 57 -2.85 -6.08 -6.99
N ARG A 58 -2.39 -7.20 -7.55
CA ARG A 58 -2.65 -8.54 -7.01
C ARG A 58 -2.01 -8.74 -5.62
N GLU A 59 -0.78 -8.31 -5.44
CA GLU A 59 -0.12 -8.36 -4.13
C GLU A 59 -0.84 -7.48 -3.11
N PHE A 60 -1.35 -6.33 -3.54
CA PHE A 60 -2.14 -5.47 -2.68
C PHE A 60 -3.49 -6.11 -2.30
N ASP A 61 -4.17 -6.78 -3.24
CA ASP A 61 -5.41 -7.54 -2.95
C ASP A 61 -5.16 -8.63 -1.90
N ARG A 62 -4.06 -9.38 -2.05
CA ARG A 62 -3.65 -10.39 -1.06
C ARG A 62 -3.38 -9.77 0.31
N PHE A 63 -2.72 -8.63 0.34
CA PHE A 63 -2.46 -7.88 1.57
C PHE A 63 -3.76 -7.40 2.22
N GLU A 64 -4.65 -6.77 1.47
CA GLU A 64 -5.94 -6.26 1.92
C GLU A 64 -6.80 -7.39 2.51
N HIS A 65 -6.84 -8.54 1.84
CA HIS A 65 -7.56 -9.71 2.34
C HIS A 65 -7.01 -10.18 3.69
N ARG A 66 -5.67 -10.31 3.84
CA ARG A 66 -5.06 -10.68 5.12
C ARG A 66 -5.30 -9.64 6.21
N LEU A 67 -5.28 -8.36 5.85
CA LEU A 67 -5.53 -7.28 6.79
C LEU A 67 -6.98 -7.28 7.28
N THR A 68 -7.94 -7.43 6.37
CA THR A 68 -9.37 -7.50 6.69
C THR A 68 -9.66 -8.59 7.73
N HIS A 69 -9.08 -9.78 7.57
CA HIS A 69 -9.21 -10.85 8.56
C HIS A 69 -8.71 -10.46 9.96
N ARG A 70 -7.63 -9.67 10.04
CA ARG A 70 -7.13 -9.17 11.33
C ARG A 70 -8.00 -8.07 11.92
N LEU A 71 -8.57 -7.21 11.09
CA LEU A 71 -9.42 -6.11 11.55
C LEU A 71 -10.73 -6.60 12.15
N VAL A 72 -11.29 -7.71 11.66
CA VAL A 72 -12.53 -8.31 12.19
C VAL A 72 -12.42 -8.66 13.68
N SER A 73 -11.22 -8.97 14.17
CA SER A 73 -10.97 -9.30 15.59
C SER A 73 -10.77 -8.08 16.49
N LEU A 74 -10.83 -6.86 15.95
CA LEU A 74 -10.61 -5.61 16.67
C LEU A 74 -11.93 -4.82 16.78
N ASP A 75 -12.45 -4.70 17.98
CA ASP A 75 -13.72 -4.01 18.24
C ASP A 75 -13.56 -2.48 18.19
N ASP A 76 -12.44 -1.97 18.76
CA ASP A 76 -12.19 -0.52 18.81
C ASP A 76 -11.73 0.00 17.41
N PRO A 77 -12.43 0.98 16.82
CA PRO A 77 -12.01 1.61 15.57
C PRO A 77 -10.63 2.27 15.64
N ALA A 78 -10.17 2.71 16.82
CA ALA A 78 -8.81 3.22 16.97
C ALA A 78 -7.76 2.11 16.82
N ASP A 79 -8.02 0.92 17.37
CA ASP A 79 -7.14 -0.22 17.21
C ASP A 79 -7.11 -0.70 15.76
N ARG A 80 -8.27 -0.67 15.07
CA ARG A 80 -8.33 -0.95 13.62
C ARG A 80 -7.51 0.04 12.81
N LEU A 81 -7.61 1.34 13.12
CA LEU A 81 -6.83 2.38 12.44
C LEU A 81 -5.32 2.18 12.64
N VAL A 82 -4.91 1.91 13.88
CA VAL A 82 -3.50 1.61 14.21
C VAL A 82 -3.01 0.37 13.47
N GLU A 83 -3.81 -0.70 13.42
CA GLU A 83 -3.47 -1.93 12.70
C GLU A 83 -3.31 -1.69 11.21
N ILE A 84 -4.19 -0.90 10.59
CA ILE A 84 -4.07 -0.52 9.17
C ILE A 84 -2.76 0.22 8.93
N VAL A 85 -2.41 1.21 9.74
CA VAL A 85 -1.18 2.00 9.59
C VAL A 85 0.06 1.11 9.74
N VAL A 86 0.12 0.30 10.78
CA VAL A 86 1.28 -0.60 11.06
C VAL A 86 1.43 -1.62 9.94
N SER A 87 0.35 -2.32 9.60
CA SER A 87 0.41 -3.39 8.60
C SER A 87 0.74 -2.86 7.21
N THR A 88 0.21 -1.70 6.84
CA THR A 88 0.51 -1.08 5.53
C THR A 88 1.98 -0.62 5.49
N ALA A 89 2.47 0.02 6.55
CA ALA A 89 3.87 0.44 6.64
C ALA A 89 4.85 -0.76 6.59
N GLU A 90 4.49 -1.89 7.19
CA GLU A 90 5.29 -3.13 7.13
C GLU A 90 5.28 -3.77 5.72
N ASN A 91 4.18 -3.63 4.98
CA ASN A 91 4.05 -4.22 3.65
C ASN A 91 4.77 -3.39 2.57
N VAL A 92 4.99 -2.09 2.78
CA VAL A 92 5.70 -1.22 1.81
C VAL A 92 7.10 -1.74 1.46
N PRO A 93 7.98 -2.08 2.42
CA PRO A 93 9.32 -2.56 2.09
C PRO A 93 9.35 -4.02 1.58
N MET A 94 8.33 -4.82 1.90
CA MET A 94 8.26 -6.23 1.46
C MET A 94 7.78 -6.40 0.02
N ASN A 95 7.14 -5.37 -0.53
CA ASN A 95 6.64 -5.38 -1.90
C ASN A 95 7.62 -4.65 -2.82
N ALA A 96 8.30 -5.39 -3.72
CA ALA A 96 9.30 -4.82 -4.63
C ALA A 96 8.74 -3.70 -5.53
N GLY A 97 7.44 -3.76 -5.86
CA GLY A 97 6.74 -2.70 -6.58
C GLY A 97 6.56 -1.45 -5.72
N LEU A 98 6.13 -1.61 -4.45
CA LEU A 98 5.99 -0.51 -3.50
C LEU A 98 7.34 0.12 -3.11
N ALA A 99 8.37 -0.68 -2.86
CA ALA A 99 9.70 -0.19 -2.54
C ALA A 99 10.24 0.71 -3.65
N ARG A 100 9.99 0.36 -4.93
CA ARG A 100 10.38 1.19 -6.07
C ARG A 100 9.57 2.47 -6.22
N LEU A 101 8.28 2.46 -5.81
CA LEU A 101 7.47 3.67 -5.73
C LEU A 101 8.12 4.74 -4.85
N VAL A 102 8.99 4.31 -3.98
CA VAL A 102 9.61 5.13 -2.95
C VAL A 102 11.07 5.47 -3.26
N GLU A 103 11.85 4.56 -3.87
CA GLU A 103 13.29 4.71 -4.09
C GLU A 103 13.68 5.71 -5.21
N GLY A 104 12.71 6.33 -5.87
CA GLY A 104 12.94 7.36 -6.86
C GLY A 104 12.98 6.84 -8.31
N GLN A 105 12.54 7.70 -9.19
CA GLN A 105 12.32 7.42 -10.61
C GLN A 105 13.64 7.42 -11.38
N ARG A 106 13.91 6.36 -12.12
CA ARG A 106 15.04 6.32 -13.04
C ARG A 106 14.65 6.63 -14.49
N THR A 107 13.41 6.36 -14.88
CA THR A 107 12.92 6.59 -16.25
C THR A 107 11.54 7.25 -16.27
N ARG A 108 11.18 7.86 -17.42
CA ARG A 108 9.86 8.48 -17.63
C ARG A 108 8.72 7.44 -17.65
N ALA A 109 9.00 6.22 -18.11
CA ALA A 109 8.06 5.11 -18.14
C ALA A 109 7.77 4.62 -16.71
N GLU A 110 8.83 4.40 -15.89
CA GLU A 110 8.69 4.09 -14.47
C GLU A 110 7.87 5.15 -13.74
N ALA A 111 8.08 6.44 -14.04
CA ALA A 111 7.33 7.54 -13.46
C ALA A 111 5.82 7.44 -13.76
N ARG A 112 5.45 7.03 -14.97
CA ARG A 112 4.04 6.90 -15.40
C ARG A 112 3.36 5.71 -14.74
N ALA A 113 3.98 4.54 -14.78
CA ALA A 113 3.48 3.33 -14.10
C ALA A 113 3.28 3.56 -12.61
N LEU A 114 4.24 4.30 -12.00
CA LEU A 114 4.20 4.72 -10.61
C LEU A 114 3.05 5.69 -10.31
N ALA A 115 2.75 6.63 -11.20
CA ALA A 115 1.66 7.58 -11.02
C ALA A 115 0.29 6.87 -10.98
N VAL A 116 0.08 5.91 -11.87
CA VAL A 116 -1.15 5.09 -11.92
C VAL A 116 -1.24 4.19 -10.68
N GLY A 117 -0.14 3.50 -10.32
CA GLY A 117 -0.08 2.67 -9.11
C GLY A 117 -0.32 3.46 -7.82
N ARG A 118 0.19 4.70 -7.73
CA ARG A 118 -0.06 5.60 -6.59
C ARG A 118 -1.52 6.00 -6.47
N ALA A 119 -2.20 6.28 -7.58
CA ALA A 119 -3.62 6.63 -7.56
C ALA A 119 -4.45 5.46 -7.03
N ALA A 120 -4.25 4.26 -7.58
CA ALA A 120 -4.95 3.05 -7.15
C ALA A 120 -4.65 2.71 -5.67
N LEU A 121 -3.38 2.85 -5.24
CA LEU A 121 -3.00 2.64 -3.84
C LEU A 121 -3.65 3.67 -2.92
N SER A 122 -3.68 4.94 -3.31
CA SER A 122 -4.29 6.01 -2.52
C SER A 122 -5.78 5.77 -2.31
N GLU A 123 -6.50 5.39 -3.35
CA GLU A 123 -7.93 5.06 -3.29
C GLU A 123 -8.20 3.86 -2.37
N ARG A 124 -7.39 2.82 -2.45
CA ARG A 124 -7.52 1.64 -1.59
C ARG A 124 -7.20 1.92 -0.12
N ILE A 125 -6.14 2.69 0.15
CA ILE A 125 -5.82 3.13 1.51
C ILE A 125 -6.96 3.97 2.07
N GLU A 126 -7.52 4.88 1.29
CA GLU A 126 -8.68 5.67 1.68
C GLU A 126 -9.88 4.79 2.03
N SER A 127 -10.16 3.77 1.22
CA SER A 127 -11.24 2.81 1.48
C SER A 127 -11.03 2.06 2.81
N MET A 128 -9.80 1.61 3.09
CA MET A 128 -9.49 0.88 4.33
C MET A 128 -9.57 1.76 5.58
N ILE A 129 -9.11 3.00 5.48
CA ILE A 129 -9.05 3.95 6.60
C ILE A 129 -10.41 4.58 6.87
N GLY A 130 -11.23 4.77 5.83
CA GLY A 130 -12.46 5.53 5.88
C GLY A 130 -13.44 5.05 6.94
N GLY A 131 -13.73 3.75 6.98
CA GLY A 131 -14.65 3.18 7.96
C GLY A 131 -14.27 3.46 9.42
N PRO A 132 -13.07 3.08 9.87
CA PRO A 132 -12.59 3.40 11.20
C PRO A 132 -12.56 4.90 11.53
N LEU A 133 -12.22 5.76 10.57
CA LEU A 133 -12.27 7.21 10.77
C LEU A 133 -13.69 7.72 10.99
N ASP A 134 -14.63 7.28 10.15
CA ASP A 134 -16.03 7.69 10.24
C ASP A 134 -16.66 7.25 11.58
N GLU A 135 -16.33 6.05 12.06
CA GLU A 135 -16.75 5.57 13.37
C GLU A 135 -16.15 6.41 14.52
N LEU A 136 -14.88 6.77 14.44
CA LEU A 136 -14.21 7.60 15.44
C LEU A 136 -14.77 9.04 15.46
N VAL A 137 -15.10 9.59 14.28
CA VAL A 137 -15.79 10.90 14.18
C VAL A 137 -17.18 10.83 14.82
N ALA A 138 -17.97 9.81 14.50
CA ALA A 138 -19.31 9.60 15.05
C ALA A 138 -19.28 9.42 16.57
N ALA A 139 -18.22 8.80 17.11
CA ALA A 139 -18.00 8.65 18.55
C ALA A 139 -17.43 9.91 19.24
N GLY A 140 -17.20 11.00 18.51
CA GLY A 140 -16.62 12.24 19.05
C GLY A 140 -15.16 12.09 19.50
N ARG A 141 -14.46 11.06 19.02
CA ARG A 141 -13.07 10.74 19.41
C ARG A 141 -12.02 11.42 18.56
N LEU A 142 -12.40 12.03 17.42
CA LEU A 142 -11.51 12.76 16.53
C LEU A 142 -11.80 14.26 16.53
N SER A 143 -10.77 15.04 16.17
CA SER A 143 -10.86 16.48 16.06
C SER A 143 -11.80 16.91 14.94
N THR A 144 -12.73 17.80 15.25
CA THR A 144 -13.60 18.45 14.24
C THR A 144 -12.90 19.58 13.48
N ARG A 145 -11.66 19.91 13.83
CA ARG A 145 -10.84 20.94 13.15
C ARG A 145 -10.19 20.41 11.88
N LEU A 146 -10.06 19.07 11.74
CA LEU A 146 -9.50 18.43 10.56
C LEU A 146 -10.62 17.84 9.72
N THR A 147 -10.56 18.09 8.44
CA THR A 147 -11.43 17.42 7.47
C THR A 147 -11.00 15.96 7.24
N ARG A 148 -11.93 15.11 6.83
CA ARG A 148 -11.63 13.72 6.48
C ARG A 148 -10.48 13.58 5.46
N PRO A 149 -10.42 14.36 4.37
CA PRO A 149 -9.30 14.32 3.42
C PRO A 149 -7.95 14.68 4.07
N GLU A 150 -7.90 15.68 4.97
CA GLU A 150 -6.67 16.05 5.68
C GLU A 150 -6.19 14.93 6.59
N MET A 151 -7.08 14.25 7.31
CA MET A 151 -6.74 13.10 8.14
C MET A 151 -6.16 11.94 7.29
N ILE A 152 -6.79 11.63 6.17
CA ILE A 152 -6.35 10.58 5.24
C ILE A 152 -4.99 10.93 4.62
N GLU A 153 -4.81 12.17 4.17
CA GLU A 153 -3.54 12.63 3.61
C GLU A 153 -2.40 12.51 4.64
N TRP A 154 -2.67 12.91 5.88
CA TRP A 154 -1.68 12.83 6.95
C TRP A 154 -1.32 11.37 7.28
N ILE A 155 -2.31 10.48 7.43
CA ILE A 155 -2.09 9.05 7.68
C ILE A 155 -1.27 8.42 6.56
N ARG A 156 -1.59 8.73 5.30
CA ARG A 156 -0.83 8.25 4.15
C ARG A 156 0.64 8.67 4.20
N ARG A 157 0.93 9.91 4.57
CA ARG A 157 2.32 10.40 4.75
C ARG A 157 3.05 9.65 5.84
N ILE A 158 2.39 9.37 6.96
CA ILE A 158 2.96 8.58 8.05
C ILE A 158 3.25 7.14 7.61
N VAL A 159 2.30 6.48 6.94
CA VAL A 159 2.50 5.13 6.39
C VAL A 159 3.73 5.07 5.49
N LEU A 160 3.84 5.99 4.55
CA LEU A 160 4.99 6.07 3.65
C LEU A 160 6.29 6.33 4.43
N SER A 161 6.30 7.28 5.35
CA SER A 161 7.48 7.58 6.17
C SER A 161 7.93 6.37 6.98
N LEU A 162 7.02 5.66 7.61
CA LEU A 162 7.32 4.47 8.41
C LEU A 162 7.79 3.28 7.57
N GLY A 163 7.24 3.13 6.35
CA GLY A 163 7.58 2.03 5.46
C GLY A 163 8.94 2.19 4.76
N VAL A 164 9.36 3.43 4.55
CA VAL A 164 10.56 3.76 3.75
C VAL A 164 11.77 4.06 4.61
N SER A 165 11.57 4.77 5.72
CA SER A 165 12.69 5.16 6.57
C SER A 165 13.24 3.96 7.32
N PRO A 166 14.56 3.72 7.28
CA PRO A 166 15.19 2.69 8.09
C PRO A 166 14.83 2.88 9.55
N GLN A 167 14.26 1.84 10.15
CA GLN A 167 13.94 1.91 11.57
C GLN A 167 15.24 1.89 12.38
N PRO A 168 15.52 2.89 13.21
CA PRO A 168 16.77 2.97 13.98
C PRO A 168 16.94 1.84 14.99
N LYS A 169 15.87 1.13 15.29
CA LYS A 169 15.84 -0.03 16.18
C LYS A 169 14.79 -1.02 15.72
N GLN A 170 15.13 -2.31 15.67
CA GLN A 170 14.13 -3.36 15.48
C GLN A 170 13.14 -3.36 16.65
N ARG A 171 11.89 -3.00 16.37
CA ARG A 171 10.78 -3.05 17.33
C ARG A 171 9.99 -4.33 17.15
N SER A 172 9.55 -4.92 18.26
CA SER A 172 8.53 -5.98 18.23
C SER A 172 7.20 -5.45 17.66
N ALA A 173 6.32 -6.34 17.21
CA ALA A 173 4.99 -5.94 16.71
C ALA A 173 4.21 -5.11 17.76
N ARG A 174 4.29 -5.49 19.05
CA ARG A 174 3.66 -4.75 20.14
C ARG A 174 4.24 -3.33 20.31
N GLU A 175 5.55 -3.20 20.21
CA GLU A 175 6.22 -1.90 20.30
C GLU A 175 5.90 -0.99 19.11
N ARG A 176 5.79 -1.55 17.91
CA ARG A 176 5.36 -0.79 16.72
C ARG A 176 3.95 -0.27 16.87
N ARG A 177 2.99 -1.13 17.25
CA ARG A 177 1.61 -0.70 17.53
C ARG A 177 1.55 0.40 18.58
N ARG A 178 2.22 0.23 19.72
CA ARG A 178 2.27 1.25 20.76
C ARG A 178 2.86 2.56 20.26
N HIS A 179 3.92 2.49 19.46
CA HIS A 179 4.56 3.68 18.89
C HIS A 179 3.60 4.41 17.93
N VAL A 180 2.99 3.69 16.98
CA VAL A 180 2.03 4.27 16.06
C VAL A 180 0.82 4.85 16.79
N ALA A 181 0.24 4.11 17.73
CA ALA A 181 -0.89 4.59 18.55
C ALA A 181 -0.54 5.88 19.30
N GLY A 182 0.68 5.95 19.86
CA GLY A 182 1.13 7.11 20.62
C GLY A 182 1.37 8.39 19.82
N PHE A 183 1.50 8.28 18.48
CA PHE A 183 1.71 9.45 17.61
C PHE A 183 0.55 9.70 16.66
N VAL A 184 -0.08 8.65 16.14
CA VAL A 184 -1.17 8.79 15.15
C VAL A 184 -2.45 9.23 15.83
N LEU A 185 -2.88 8.55 16.89
CA LEU A 185 -4.14 8.84 17.56
C LEU A 185 -4.17 10.24 18.20
N PRO A 186 -3.16 10.68 18.98
CA PRO A 186 -3.16 12.02 19.57
C PRO A 186 -3.17 13.15 18.53
N ALA A 187 -2.57 12.94 17.36
CA ALA A 187 -2.59 13.94 16.29
C ALA A 187 -3.99 14.13 15.66
N LEU A 188 -4.82 13.09 15.73
CA LEU A 188 -6.18 13.12 15.21
C LEU A 188 -7.21 13.45 16.28
N CYS A 189 -6.88 13.29 17.57
CA CYS A 189 -7.80 13.54 18.67
C CYS A 189 -8.08 15.05 18.87
N PRO A 190 -9.20 15.41 19.53
CA PRO A 190 -9.45 16.78 19.93
C PRO A 190 -8.31 17.28 20.84
N GLN A 191 -7.59 18.28 20.38
CA GLN A 191 -6.60 18.96 21.24
C GLN A 191 -7.33 19.89 22.20
N PRO A 192 -6.94 19.96 23.49
CA PRO A 192 -7.38 21.05 24.33
C PRO A 192 -7.01 22.36 23.64
N SER A 193 -7.91 23.35 23.65
CA SER A 193 -7.73 24.63 22.97
C SER A 193 -6.39 25.23 23.36
N LEU A 194 -5.49 25.38 22.36
CA LEU A 194 -4.30 26.22 22.49
C LEU A 194 -4.76 27.69 22.43
N GLU A 195 -5.70 28.06 23.28
CA GLU A 195 -5.97 29.45 23.54
C GLU A 195 -4.95 29.90 24.57
N THR A 196 -4.10 30.79 24.13
CA THR A 196 -3.13 31.56 24.91
C THR A 196 -1.69 31.01 24.90
N ILE A 197 -0.96 31.31 23.83
CA ILE A 197 0.40 31.85 23.96
C ILE A 197 0.50 33.08 23.09
#